data_83b13529018a9759e026e572f00ee983
#
_entry.id   83b13529018a9759e026e572f00ee983
#
_cell.length_a   1.000
_cell.length_b   1.000
_cell.length_c   1.000
_cell.angle_alpha   90.00
_cell.angle_beta   90.00
_cell.angle_gamma   90.00
#
_symmetry.space_group_name_H-M   'P 1'
#
loop_
_entity.id
_entity.type
_entity.pdbx_description
1 polymer ?
#
loop_
_entity_poly.entity_id
_entity_poly.type
_entity_poly.pdbx_seq_one_letter_code
_entity_poly.pdbx_strand_id
1 'polypeptide(L)'
;MEKQNRIVAGLTFISLVALVAAYFAPIWWVSLTAPNYPPDAFPDGIRIHFHFDGVYNGCKAAGKGTRMAGEIIQKDLGADDERYNPITDAKKDLNKDAEGLDCVHEMNTINHYVGMFPIATGAPVEKPLAKFFFGFFAVMMIAFALPRKKARLMVLTAGFAAVAVWMLVDQFVMGHLASHVDNYVKEAGTFFREPEKIKVWGDNVTNVSKIVIFGLIAVMGIVIAGVAKIRPFQLLLALVPALLPVFFVITYAGWLWFFGHNMHPWGAFTVKPFMPTVFGEGKVAQFSTFSYP
;
A
#
# COMPACT_ATOMS: atom_id res chain seq x y z
N MET A 1 -10.88 -23.47 33.99
CA MET A 1 -9.83 -22.47 33.71
C MET A 1 -8.77 -22.98 32.74
N GLU A 2 -8.16 -24.14 32.95
CA GLU A 2 -7.09 -24.65 32.05
C GLU A 2 -7.54 -24.91 30.61
N LYS A 3 -8.70 -25.54 30.40
CA LYS A 3 -9.31 -25.77 29.08
C LYS A 3 -9.57 -24.47 28.34
N GLN A 4 -10.08 -23.46 29.04
CA GLN A 4 -10.37 -22.14 28.45
C GLN A 4 -9.10 -21.39 28.04
N ASN A 5 -8.04 -21.47 28.83
CA ASN A 5 -6.74 -20.89 28.50
C ASN A 5 -6.10 -21.56 27.27
N ARG A 6 -6.25 -22.89 27.11
CA ARG A 6 -5.77 -23.61 25.93
C ARG A 6 -6.51 -23.20 24.65
N ILE A 7 -7.83 -22.99 24.74
CA ILE A 7 -8.61 -22.50 23.58
C ILE A 7 -8.18 -21.09 23.18
N VAL A 8 -8.04 -20.18 24.14
CA VAL A 8 -7.57 -18.80 23.86
C VAL A 8 -6.16 -18.83 23.23
N ALA A 9 -5.24 -19.62 23.76
CA ALA A 9 -3.90 -19.76 23.21
C ALA A 9 -3.92 -20.31 21.76
N GLY A 10 -4.73 -21.34 21.49
CA GLY A 10 -4.89 -21.91 20.15
C GLY A 10 -5.47 -20.90 19.14
N LEU A 11 -6.52 -20.17 19.54
CA LEU A 11 -7.10 -19.13 18.69
C LEU A 11 -6.11 -17.99 18.44
N THR A 12 -5.34 -17.57 19.44
CA THR A 12 -4.31 -16.56 19.29
C THR A 12 -3.22 -17.01 18.31
N PHE A 13 -2.79 -18.27 18.40
CA PHE A 13 -1.81 -18.82 17.45
C PHE A 13 -2.35 -18.78 16.02
N ILE A 14 -3.57 -19.24 15.78
CA ILE A 14 -4.23 -19.17 14.46
C ILE A 14 -4.30 -17.72 13.96
N SER A 15 -4.69 -16.80 14.83
CA SER A 15 -4.78 -15.37 14.48
C SER A 15 -3.41 -14.76 14.17
N LEU A 16 -2.33 -15.19 14.85
CA LEU A 16 -0.96 -14.76 14.52
C LEU A 16 -0.52 -15.28 13.14
N VAL A 17 -0.83 -16.54 12.84
CA VAL A 17 -0.57 -17.09 11.50
C VAL A 17 -1.36 -16.32 10.43
N ALA A 18 -2.63 -16.03 10.69
CA ALA A 18 -3.45 -15.22 9.80
C ALA A 18 -2.92 -13.79 9.64
N LEU A 19 -2.40 -13.17 10.71
CA LEU A 19 -1.78 -11.85 10.65
C LEU A 19 -0.54 -11.86 9.74
N VAL A 20 0.34 -12.87 9.88
CA VAL A 20 1.52 -13.03 9.02
C VAL A 20 1.09 -13.27 7.57
N ALA A 21 0.12 -14.14 7.33
CA ALA A 21 -0.42 -14.38 6.00
C ALA A 21 -1.01 -13.11 5.38
N ALA A 22 -1.76 -12.31 6.14
CA ALA A 22 -2.34 -11.05 5.69
C ALA A 22 -1.27 -10.01 5.30
N TYR A 23 -0.10 -10.03 5.93
CA TYR A 23 0.99 -9.11 5.58
C TYR A 23 1.50 -9.35 4.15
N PHE A 24 1.61 -10.62 3.74
CA PHE A 24 2.15 -11.01 2.42
C PHE A 24 1.07 -11.25 1.36
N ALA A 25 -0.19 -11.40 1.75
CA ALA A 25 -1.27 -11.67 0.80
C ALA A 25 -1.80 -10.37 0.15
N PRO A 26 -2.32 -10.43 -1.07
CA PRO A 26 -3.08 -9.33 -1.64
C PRO A 26 -4.38 -9.13 -0.84
N ILE A 27 -4.52 -7.94 -0.27
CA ILE A 27 -5.70 -7.58 0.55
C ILE A 27 -6.73 -6.80 -0.24
N TRP A 28 -6.31 -6.24 -1.37
CA TRP A 28 -7.17 -5.44 -2.26
C TRP A 28 -6.66 -5.53 -3.68
N TRP A 29 -7.51 -5.20 -4.64
CA TRP A 29 -7.12 -5.07 -6.03
C TRP A 29 -7.91 -3.96 -6.71
N VAL A 30 -7.33 -3.40 -7.77
CA VAL A 30 -7.99 -2.48 -8.69
C VAL A 30 -7.69 -2.95 -10.09
N SER A 31 -8.70 -2.94 -10.94
CA SER A 31 -8.58 -3.25 -12.36
C SER A 31 -9.22 -2.16 -13.20
N LEU A 32 -8.53 -1.72 -14.24
CA LEU A 32 -9.05 -0.78 -15.21
C LEU A 32 -9.23 -1.47 -16.56
N THR A 33 -10.44 -1.43 -17.09
CA THR A 33 -10.74 -1.84 -18.47
C THR A 33 -11.02 -0.60 -19.32
N ALA A 34 -10.39 -0.52 -20.47
CA ALA A 34 -10.59 0.55 -21.43
C ALA A 34 -10.31 0.04 -22.86
N PRO A 35 -10.84 0.70 -23.91
CA PRO A 35 -10.61 0.27 -25.30
C PRO A 35 -9.14 0.18 -25.70
N ASN A 36 -8.28 0.99 -25.11
CA ASN A 36 -6.83 0.98 -25.35
C ASN A 36 -6.12 -0.26 -24.76
N TYR A 37 -6.81 -1.01 -23.91
CA TYR A 37 -6.31 -2.22 -23.26
C TYR A 37 -7.20 -3.42 -23.66
N PRO A 38 -6.97 -3.98 -24.86
CA PRO A 38 -7.83 -5.01 -25.39
C PRO A 38 -7.78 -6.29 -24.54
N PRO A 39 -8.90 -7.02 -24.39
CA PRO A 39 -8.99 -8.21 -23.54
C PRO A 39 -8.01 -9.33 -23.93
N ASP A 40 -7.57 -9.37 -25.19
CA ASP A 40 -6.59 -10.35 -25.66
C ASP A 40 -5.21 -10.16 -25.01
N ALA A 41 -4.82 -8.88 -24.76
CA ALA A 41 -3.58 -8.54 -24.08
C ALA A 41 -3.78 -8.40 -22.57
N PHE A 42 -4.94 -7.92 -22.14
CA PHE A 42 -5.29 -7.62 -20.75
C PHE A 42 -6.62 -8.31 -20.36
N PRO A 43 -6.65 -9.63 -20.18
CA PRO A 43 -7.89 -10.35 -19.94
C PRO A 43 -8.65 -9.89 -18.69
N ASP A 44 -7.93 -9.41 -17.68
CA ASP A 44 -8.49 -8.86 -16.44
C ASP A 44 -8.38 -7.32 -16.38
N GLY A 45 -8.11 -6.63 -17.52
CA GLY A 45 -7.75 -5.21 -17.56
C GLY A 45 -6.36 -4.93 -16.98
N ILE A 46 -6.00 -3.64 -16.85
CA ILE A 46 -4.79 -3.23 -16.09
C ILE A 46 -5.09 -3.45 -14.61
N ARG A 47 -4.46 -4.47 -14.04
CA ARG A 47 -4.73 -4.90 -12.67
C ARG A 47 -3.52 -4.71 -11.77
N ILE A 48 -3.75 -4.13 -10.60
CA ILE A 48 -2.77 -4.00 -9.52
C ILE A 48 -3.31 -4.61 -8.24
N HIS A 49 -2.40 -5.18 -7.45
CA HIS A 49 -2.71 -5.80 -6.16
C HIS A 49 -2.08 -4.99 -5.04
N PHE A 50 -2.88 -4.65 -4.04
CA PHE A 50 -2.42 -3.97 -2.83
C PHE A 50 -2.13 -4.97 -1.73
N HIS A 51 -0.93 -4.87 -1.17
CA HIS A 51 -0.47 -5.56 0.02
C HIS A 51 -0.13 -4.54 1.08
N PHE A 52 0.07 -4.96 2.32
CA PHE A 52 0.47 -4.02 3.37
C PHE A 52 1.90 -3.49 3.20
N ASP A 53 2.77 -4.19 2.49
CA ASP A 53 4.15 -3.81 2.20
C ASP A 53 4.33 -3.13 0.83
N GLY A 54 3.29 -3.02 0.02
CA GLY A 54 3.37 -2.32 -1.26
C GLY A 54 2.26 -2.64 -2.24
N VAL A 55 2.46 -2.18 -3.47
CA VAL A 55 1.59 -2.46 -4.62
C VAL A 55 2.36 -3.31 -5.62
N TYR A 56 1.71 -4.35 -6.10
CA TYR A 56 2.30 -5.35 -6.98
C TYR A 56 1.53 -5.46 -8.29
N ASN A 57 2.23 -5.89 -9.32
CA ASN A 57 1.65 -6.16 -10.62
C ASN A 57 0.61 -7.30 -10.52
N GLY A 58 -0.61 -7.03 -10.93
CA GLY A 58 -1.71 -7.99 -10.96
C GLY A 58 -2.06 -8.48 -12.37
N CYS A 59 -1.36 -7.98 -13.40
CA CYS A 59 -1.58 -8.43 -14.77
C CYS A 59 -1.03 -9.84 -14.99
N LYS A 60 -1.83 -10.66 -15.65
CA LYS A 60 -1.38 -11.97 -16.11
C LYS A 60 -0.49 -11.77 -17.33
N ALA A 61 0.54 -12.60 -17.46
CA ALA A 61 1.33 -12.66 -18.67
C ALA A 61 0.42 -12.99 -19.86
N ALA A 62 0.60 -12.26 -20.96
CA ALA A 62 -0.06 -12.60 -22.20
C ALA A 62 0.30 -14.03 -22.60
N GLY A 63 -0.70 -14.84 -22.95
CA GLY A 63 -0.47 -16.23 -23.40
C GLY A 63 0.44 -16.27 -24.64
N LYS A 64 1.12 -17.41 -24.88
CA LYS A 64 1.90 -17.61 -26.10
C LYS A 64 1.03 -17.33 -27.31
N GLY A 65 1.38 -16.30 -28.09
CA GLY A 65 0.63 -15.87 -29.29
C GLY A 65 -0.16 -14.57 -29.13
N THR A 66 -0.26 -14.01 -27.94
CA THR A 66 -0.89 -12.70 -27.71
C THR A 66 0.13 -11.60 -28.07
N ARG A 67 -0.24 -10.75 -29.02
CA ARG A 67 0.59 -9.60 -29.39
C ARG A 67 0.63 -8.63 -28.21
N MET A 68 1.82 -8.22 -27.81
CA MET A 68 2.00 -7.16 -26.81
C MET A 68 1.38 -5.87 -27.34
N ALA A 69 0.74 -5.09 -26.44
CA ALA A 69 0.16 -3.80 -26.83
C ALA A 69 1.14 -2.90 -27.59
N GLY A 70 2.45 -2.99 -27.26
CA GLY A 70 3.52 -2.29 -27.97
C GLY A 70 3.73 -2.72 -29.41
N GLU A 71 3.48 -3.99 -29.79
CA GLU A 71 3.53 -4.42 -31.19
C GLU A 71 2.33 -3.91 -32.00
N ILE A 72 1.18 -3.76 -31.35
CA ILE A 72 -0.01 -3.19 -31.97
C ILE A 72 0.21 -1.70 -32.24
N ILE A 73 0.71 -0.96 -31.26
CA ILE A 73 1.01 0.48 -31.39
C ILE A 73 2.11 0.74 -32.42
N GLN A 74 3.17 -0.07 -32.47
CA GLN A 74 4.25 0.08 -33.46
C GLN A 74 3.77 -0.16 -34.89
N LYS A 75 2.82 -1.07 -35.09
CA LYS A 75 2.27 -1.38 -36.40
C LYS A 75 1.35 -0.27 -36.94
N ASP A 76 0.61 0.38 -36.03
CA ASP A 76 -0.35 1.44 -36.39
C ASP A 76 0.30 2.84 -36.55
N LEU A 77 1.45 3.08 -35.91
CA LEU A 77 2.14 4.37 -35.94
C LEU A 77 3.23 4.50 -37.03
N GLY A 78 3.45 3.45 -37.84
CA GLY A 78 4.50 3.44 -38.88
C GLY A 78 5.91 3.35 -38.28
N ALA A 79 6.62 2.31 -38.66
CA ALA A 79 7.85 1.87 -38.05
C ALA A 79 9.10 2.77 -38.26
N ASP A 80 8.98 3.99 -38.78
CA ASP A 80 10.12 4.76 -39.30
C ASP A 80 10.62 5.90 -38.38
N ASP A 81 10.06 6.09 -37.19
CA ASP A 81 10.62 7.09 -36.25
C ASP A 81 11.54 6.44 -35.20
N GLU A 82 12.80 6.27 -35.58
CA GLU A 82 13.86 5.72 -34.69
C GLU A 82 14.16 6.56 -33.45
N ARG A 83 13.52 7.73 -33.28
CA ARG A 83 13.88 8.72 -32.26
C ARG A 83 13.13 8.59 -30.95
N TYR A 84 12.06 7.82 -30.89
CA TYR A 84 11.32 7.61 -29.64
C TYR A 84 10.77 6.19 -29.57
N ASN A 85 11.47 5.33 -28.86
CA ASN A 85 10.98 4.01 -28.54
C ASN A 85 10.79 3.88 -27.00
N PRO A 86 9.64 4.31 -26.49
CA PRO A 86 9.35 4.20 -25.05
C PRO A 86 9.35 2.76 -24.55
N ILE A 87 9.25 1.78 -25.46
CA ILE A 87 9.18 0.36 -25.14
C ILE A 87 10.56 -0.28 -24.99
N THR A 88 11.58 0.20 -25.73
CA THR A 88 12.94 -0.35 -25.64
C THR A 88 13.67 0.14 -24.40
N ASP A 89 13.40 1.34 -23.92
CA ASP A 89 13.99 1.85 -22.69
C ASP A 89 13.23 1.31 -21.45
N ALA A 90 11.93 1.14 -21.53
CA ALA A 90 11.16 0.42 -20.52
C ALA A 90 11.52 -1.08 -20.41
N LYS A 91 11.99 -1.71 -21.50
CA LYS A 91 12.50 -3.11 -21.48
C LYS A 91 13.79 -3.28 -20.67
N LYS A 92 14.57 -2.24 -20.43
CA LYS A 92 15.81 -2.34 -19.64
C LYS A 92 15.55 -2.40 -18.14
N ASP A 93 14.43 -1.81 -17.68
CA ASP A 93 14.06 -1.76 -16.26
C ASP A 93 12.98 -2.78 -15.87
N LEU A 94 12.35 -3.43 -16.85
CA LEU A 94 11.44 -4.55 -16.60
C LEU A 94 12.25 -5.71 -16.01
N ASN A 95 11.89 -6.10 -14.81
CA ASN A 95 12.40 -7.29 -14.13
C ASN A 95 12.57 -8.43 -15.14
N LYS A 96 13.79 -8.93 -15.32
CA LYS A 96 14.16 -9.89 -16.38
C LYS A 96 13.34 -11.19 -16.39
N ASP A 97 12.55 -11.41 -15.35
CA ASP A 97 11.71 -12.61 -15.15
C ASP A 97 10.21 -12.35 -15.42
N ALA A 98 9.79 -11.13 -15.73
CA ALA A 98 8.40 -10.81 -16.02
C ALA A 98 8.14 -10.86 -17.54
N GLU A 99 7.75 -12.00 -18.04
CA GLU A 99 7.08 -12.13 -19.35
C GLU A 99 5.69 -11.46 -19.33
N GLY A 100 5.58 -10.21 -18.85
CA GLY A 100 4.29 -9.54 -18.67
C GLY A 100 4.40 -8.01 -18.69
N LEU A 101 3.25 -7.36 -18.84
CA LEU A 101 3.11 -5.92 -18.80
C LEU A 101 3.26 -5.41 -17.36
N ASP A 102 3.97 -4.30 -17.17
CA ASP A 102 4.03 -3.62 -15.88
C ASP A 102 2.78 -2.77 -15.65
N CYS A 103 1.75 -3.40 -15.10
CA CYS A 103 0.50 -2.72 -14.82
C CYS A 103 0.56 -1.71 -13.66
N VAL A 104 1.60 -1.73 -12.85
CA VAL A 104 1.84 -0.68 -11.85
C VAL A 104 2.30 0.59 -12.56
N HIS A 105 3.22 0.47 -13.52
CA HIS A 105 3.65 1.59 -14.35
C HIS A 105 2.50 2.15 -15.20
N GLU A 106 1.73 1.28 -15.83
CA GLU A 106 0.55 1.68 -16.63
C GLU A 106 -0.48 2.42 -15.77
N MET A 107 -0.76 1.95 -14.56
CA MET A 107 -1.68 2.62 -13.65
C MET A 107 -1.15 4.00 -13.23
N ASN A 108 0.15 4.14 -12.98
CA ASN A 108 0.77 5.44 -12.69
C ASN A 108 0.71 6.40 -13.90
N THR A 109 0.84 5.89 -15.11
CA THR A 109 0.68 6.67 -16.35
C THR A 109 -0.76 7.22 -16.46
N ILE A 110 -1.76 6.42 -16.11
CA ILE A 110 -3.15 6.85 -16.06
C ILE A 110 -3.35 7.91 -14.97
N ASN A 111 -2.79 7.69 -13.78
CA ASN A 111 -2.82 8.68 -12.70
C ASN A 111 -2.18 10.01 -13.12
N HIS A 112 -1.06 9.95 -13.83
CA HIS A 112 -0.43 11.13 -14.42
C HIS A 112 -1.38 11.85 -15.40
N TYR A 113 -2.01 11.12 -16.32
CA TYR A 113 -2.96 11.68 -17.28
C TYR A 113 -4.15 12.37 -16.57
N VAL A 114 -4.66 11.76 -15.52
CA VAL A 114 -5.74 12.34 -14.68
C VAL A 114 -5.27 13.56 -13.90
N GLY A 115 -3.98 13.67 -13.60
CA GLY A 115 -3.37 14.71 -12.77
C GLY A 115 -3.16 14.30 -11.30
N MET A 116 -3.37 13.04 -10.98
CA MET A 116 -3.14 12.50 -9.63
C MET A 116 -1.67 12.12 -9.44
N PHE A 117 -1.19 12.17 -8.19
CA PHE A 117 0.11 11.60 -7.82
C PHE A 117 0.16 10.08 -8.07
N PRO A 118 1.36 9.47 -8.19
CA PRO A 118 1.52 8.03 -8.45
C PRO A 118 1.05 7.20 -7.25
N ILE A 119 -0.24 6.87 -7.22
CA ILE A 119 -0.87 6.13 -6.11
C ILE A 119 -0.66 4.61 -6.20
N ALA A 120 -0.33 4.09 -7.38
CA ALA A 120 -0.07 2.67 -7.56
C ALA A 120 1.25 2.20 -6.92
N THR A 121 2.14 3.11 -6.51
CA THR A 121 3.34 2.80 -5.74
C THR A 121 3.06 2.45 -4.27
N GLY A 122 1.85 2.67 -3.84
CA GLY A 122 1.38 2.42 -2.48
C GLY A 122 1.25 3.67 -1.63
N ALA A 123 0.69 3.49 -0.44
CA ALA A 123 0.50 4.57 0.52
C ALA A 123 1.85 5.09 1.03
N PRO A 124 2.14 6.38 0.85
CA PRO A 124 3.48 6.92 1.10
C PRO A 124 3.90 6.91 2.58
N VAL A 125 2.94 6.89 3.52
CA VAL A 125 3.22 6.86 4.96
C VAL A 125 3.14 5.43 5.51
N GLU A 126 2.13 4.67 5.12
CA GLU A 126 1.87 3.34 5.68
C GLU A 126 2.85 2.28 5.19
N LYS A 127 3.27 2.34 3.92
CA LYS A 127 4.16 1.35 3.32
C LYS A 127 5.46 1.13 4.11
N PRO A 128 6.26 2.16 4.44
CA PRO A 128 7.49 1.96 5.22
C PRO A 128 7.24 1.57 6.66
N LEU A 129 6.03 1.79 7.20
CA LEU A 129 5.68 1.56 8.59
C LEU A 129 4.88 0.27 8.83
N ALA A 130 4.36 -0.36 7.79
CA ALA A 130 3.46 -1.52 7.89
C ALA A 130 4.04 -2.64 8.79
N LYS A 131 5.31 -3.03 8.61
CA LYS A 131 5.96 -4.07 9.40
C LYS A 131 5.95 -3.80 10.90
N PHE A 132 6.00 -2.53 11.32
CA PHE A 132 5.97 -2.15 12.74
C PHE A 132 4.56 -2.18 13.32
N PHE A 133 3.54 -1.81 12.54
CA PHE A 133 2.15 -2.00 12.93
C PHE A 133 1.83 -3.48 13.12
N PHE A 134 2.30 -4.35 12.22
CA PHE A 134 2.13 -5.80 12.37
C PHE A 134 2.86 -6.34 13.59
N GLY A 135 4.08 -5.87 13.87
CA GLY A 135 4.81 -6.17 15.10
C GLY A 135 4.05 -5.72 16.35
N PHE A 136 3.51 -4.51 16.34
CA PHE A 136 2.66 -3.98 17.41
C PHE A 136 1.42 -4.86 17.66
N PHE A 137 0.69 -5.25 16.61
CA PHE A 137 -0.48 -6.12 16.71
C PHE A 137 -0.11 -7.51 17.21
N ALA A 138 1.00 -8.08 16.73
CA ALA A 138 1.47 -9.39 17.21
C ALA A 138 1.76 -9.37 18.71
N VAL A 139 2.44 -8.34 19.22
CA VAL A 139 2.70 -8.18 20.66
C VAL A 139 1.40 -8.07 21.45
N MET A 140 0.40 -7.29 20.95
CA MET A 140 -0.91 -7.19 21.59
C MET A 140 -1.62 -8.54 21.69
N MET A 141 -1.64 -9.31 20.60
CA MET A 141 -2.31 -10.62 20.53
C MET A 141 -1.62 -11.64 21.45
N ILE A 142 -0.28 -11.69 21.47
CA ILE A 142 0.46 -12.56 22.39
C ILE A 142 0.15 -12.18 23.84
N ALA A 143 0.15 -10.88 24.16
CA ALA A 143 -0.18 -10.40 25.50
C ALA A 143 -1.62 -10.74 25.91
N PHE A 144 -2.59 -10.69 24.97
CA PHE A 144 -3.97 -11.07 25.22
C PHE A 144 -4.10 -12.53 25.65
N ALA A 145 -3.33 -13.44 25.03
CA ALA A 145 -3.37 -14.87 25.37
C ALA A 145 -2.85 -15.19 26.78
N LEU A 146 -2.13 -14.27 27.42
CA LEU A 146 -1.52 -14.53 28.72
C LEU A 146 -2.51 -14.31 29.87
N PRO A 147 -2.76 -15.34 30.71
CA PRO A 147 -3.75 -15.25 31.78
C PRO A 147 -3.27 -14.39 32.97
N ARG A 148 -1.96 -14.32 33.20
CA ARG A 148 -1.38 -13.61 34.35
C ARG A 148 -1.08 -12.16 34.00
N LYS A 149 -1.62 -11.20 34.75
CA LYS A 149 -1.41 -9.77 34.54
C LYS A 149 0.08 -9.38 34.48
N LYS A 150 0.91 -9.94 35.38
CA LYS A 150 2.36 -9.67 35.39
C LYS A 150 3.03 -10.12 34.09
N ALA A 151 2.75 -11.33 33.62
CA ALA A 151 3.30 -11.86 32.37
C ALA A 151 2.84 -11.02 31.16
N ARG A 152 1.57 -10.64 31.12
CA ARG A 152 1.00 -9.76 30.10
C ARG A 152 1.71 -8.40 30.02
N LEU A 153 1.90 -7.74 31.17
CA LEU A 153 2.62 -6.46 31.23
C LEU A 153 4.07 -6.60 30.82
N MET A 154 4.74 -7.69 31.23
CA MET A 154 6.12 -7.98 30.83
C MET A 154 6.25 -8.13 29.31
N VAL A 155 5.35 -8.91 28.67
CA VAL A 155 5.34 -9.08 27.21
C VAL A 155 5.01 -7.78 26.49
N LEU A 156 4.04 -6.99 26.97
CA LEU A 156 3.74 -5.68 26.40
C LEU A 156 4.96 -4.76 26.49
N THR A 157 5.57 -4.65 27.66
CA THR A 157 6.71 -3.72 27.85
C THR A 157 7.92 -4.16 27.02
N ALA A 158 8.32 -5.43 27.10
CA ALA A 158 9.48 -5.93 26.36
C ALA A 158 9.21 -5.95 24.84
N GLY A 159 8.05 -6.42 24.43
CA GLY A 159 7.69 -6.50 23.01
C GLY A 159 7.54 -5.14 22.36
N PHE A 160 6.87 -4.20 23.01
CA PHE A 160 6.74 -2.84 22.46
C PHE A 160 8.08 -2.09 22.49
N ALA A 161 8.91 -2.28 23.50
CA ALA A 161 10.27 -1.74 23.50
C ALA A 161 11.09 -2.30 22.32
N ALA A 162 11.01 -3.60 22.07
CA ALA A 162 11.69 -4.22 20.93
C ALA A 162 11.19 -3.67 19.59
N VAL A 163 9.87 -3.54 19.38
CA VAL A 163 9.28 -2.95 18.17
C VAL A 163 9.66 -1.49 18.02
N ALA A 164 9.62 -0.70 19.10
CA ALA A 164 10.00 0.72 19.07
C ALA A 164 11.47 0.90 18.72
N VAL A 165 12.37 0.14 19.33
CA VAL A 165 13.81 0.19 19.02
C VAL A 165 14.04 -0.24 17.57
N TRP A 166 13.45 -1.35 17.14
CA TRP A 166 13.54 -1.79 15.75
C TRP A 166 13.07 -0.69 14.78
N MET A 167 11.92 -0.07 15.04
CA MET A 167 11.37 0.99 14.20
C MET A 167 12.31 2.21 14.15
N LEU A 168 12.82 2.66 15.28
CA LEU A 168 13.73 3.81 15.34
C LEU A 168 15.05 3.53 14.61
N VAL A 169 15.65 2.36 14.84
CA VAL A 169 16.87 1.96 14.13
C VAL A 169 16.65 1.84 12.64
N ASP A 170 15.59 1.13 12.21
CA ASP A 170 15.29 0.91 10.80
C ASP A 170 15.01 2.24 10.06
N GLN A 171 14.19 3.11 10.63
CA GLN A 171 13.74 4.31 9.95
C GLN A 171 14.77 5.45 9.97
N PHE A 172 15.52 5.61 11.08
CA PHE A 172 16.42 6.76 11.24
C PHE A 172 17.91 6.39 11.15
N VAL A 173 18.33 5.25 11.69
CA VAL A 173 19.75 4.86 11.66
C VAL A 173 20.09 4.19 10.32
N MET A 174 19.24 3.26 9.86
CA MET A 174 19.39 2.62 8.54
C MET A 174 18.89 3.50 7.39
N GLY A 175 18.14 4.57 7.68
CA GLY A 175 17.69 5.55 6.69
C GLY A 175 16.58 5.06 5.76
N HIS A 176 15.85 4.00 6.11
CA HIS A 176 14.80 3.45 5.24
C HIS A 176 13.67 4.44 4.97
N LEU A 177 13.32 5.32 5.94
CA LEU A 177 12.34 6.37 5.70
C LEU A 177 12.82 7.36 4.63
N ALA A 178 14.05 7.82 4.72
CA ALA A 178 14.62 8.75 3.73
C ALA A 178 14.68 8.11 2.35
N SER A 179 15.19 6.87 2.26
CA SER A 179 15.26 6.13 1.00
C SER A 179 13.88 5.89 0.37
N HIS A 180 12.86 5.58 1.19
CA HIS A 180 11.49 5.42 0.71
C HIS A 180 10.93 6.72 0.13
N VAL A 181 11.12 7.84 0.84
CA VAL A 181 10.65 9.16 0.37
C VAL A 181 11.40 9.58 -0.89
N ASP A 182 12.72 9.40 -0.95
CA ASP A 182 13.53 9.72 -2.13
C ASP A 182 13.08 8.92 -3.36
N ASN A 183 12.78 7.63 -3.20
CA ASN A 183 12.27 6.80 -4.28
C ASN A 183 10.89 7.27 -4.74
N TYR A 184 10.01 7.62 -3.80
CA TYR A 184 8.69 8.16 -4.11
C TYR A 184 8.77 9.49 -4.87
N VAL A 185 9.66 10.39 -4.43
CA VAL A 185 9.89 11.70 -5.08
C VAL A 185 10.48 11.51 -6.49
N LYS A 186 11.42 10.57 -6.67
CA LYS A 186 11.98 10.26 -7.99
C LYS A 186 10.90 9.73 -8.94
N GLU A 187 10.08 8.81 -8.48
CA GLU A 187 9.00 8.24 -9.29
C GLU A 187 7.96 9.32 -9.64
N ALA A 188 7.53 10.12 -8.67
CA ALA A 188 6.66 11.26 -8.94
C ALA A 188 7.30 12.23 -9.96
N GLY A 189 8.59 12.50 -9.84
CA GLY A 189 9.35 13.36 -10.76
C GLY A 189 9.41 12.84 -12.20
N THR A 190 9.28 11.54 -12.41
CA THR A 190 9.21 10.94 -13.75
C THR A 190 7.91 11.34 -14.48
N PHE A 191 6.82 11.45 -13.73
CA PHE A 191 5.51 11.76 -14.28
C PHE A 191 5.15 13.25 -14.22
N PHE A 192 5.68 14.00 -13.26
CA PHE A 192 5.27 15.39 -13.00
C PHE A 192 6.39 16.39 -13.21
N ARG A 193 6.09 17.47 -13.90
CA ARG A 193 7.05 18.55 -14.26
C ARG A 193 7.11 19.69 -13.23
N GLU A 194 6.82 19.43 -11.97
CA GLU A 194 6.76 20.44 -10.89
C GLU A 194 7.69 20.06 -9.73
N PRO A 195 9.02 20.09 -9.90
CA PRO A 195 9.99 19.58 -8.93
C PRO A 195 9.84 20.19 -7.53
N GLU A 196 9.52 21.48 -7.45
CA GLU A 196 9.35 22.16 -6.16
C GLU A 196 8.16 21.60 -5.36
N LYS A 197 7.01 21.37 -6.03
CA LYS A 197 5.83 20.80 -5.37
C LYS A 197 6.07 19.37 -4.92
N ILE A 198 6.78 18.58 -5.74
CA ILE A 198 7.11 17.19 -5.42
C ILE A 198 8.04 17.14 -4.21
N LYS A 199 9.01 18.05 -4.13
CA LYS A 199 9.91 18.17 -2.96
C LYS A 199 9.12 18.50 -1.70
N VAL A 200 8.27 19.52 -1.75
CA VAL A 200 7.39 19.90 -0.62
C VAL A 200 6.52 18.72 -0.20
N TRP A 201 6.00 17.96 -1.15
CA TRP A 201 5.26 16.74 -0.88
C TRP A 201 6.11 15.69 -0.16
N GLY A 202 7.34 15.42 -0.60
CA GLY A 202 8.28 14.52 0.06
C GLY A 202 8.59 14.94 1.51
N ASP A 203 8.81 16.24 1.73
CA ASP A 203 9.03 16.80 3.07
C ASP A 203 7.79 16.58 3.98
N ASN A 204 6.59 16.78 3.44
CA ASN A 204 5.33 16.54 4.16
C ASN A 204 5.17 15.06 4.51
N VAL A 205 5.42 14.13 3.58
CA VAL A 205 5.40 12.68 3.84
C VAL A 205 6.38 12.31 4.95
N THR A 206 7.59 12.87 4.91
CA THR A 206 8.61 12.65 5.94
C THR A 206 8.12 13.12 7.31
N ASN A 207 7.54 14.32 7.39
CA ASN A 207 7.07 14.89 8.66
C ASN A 207 5.87 14.11 9.23
N VAL A 208 4.90 13.74 8.37
CA VAL A 208 3.76 12.92 8.78
C VAL A 208 4.23 11.54 9.24
N SER A 209 5.17 10.91 8.54
CA SER A 209 5.74 9.62 8.94
C SER A 209 6.41 9.70 10.31
N LYS A 210 7.17 10.78 10.60
CA LYS A 210 7.74 11.01 11.93
C LYS A 210 6.66 11.13 13.00
N ILE A 211 5.59 11.88 12.73
CA ILE A 211 4.46 12.02 13.67
C ILE A 211 3.83 10.66 13.94
N VAL A 212 3.63 9.83 12.91
CA VAL A 212 3.06 8.48 13.06
C VAL A 212 3.99 7.57 13.87
N ILE A 213 5.32 7.61 13.65
CA ILE A 213 6.32 6.84 14.40
C ILE A 213 6.24 7.19 15.90
N PHE A 214 6.36 8.46 16.24
CA PHE A 214 6.30 8.88 17.65
C PHE A 214 4.92 8.71 18.26
N GLY A 215 3.86 8.88 17.46
CA GLY A 215 2.49 8.59 17.85
C GLY A 215 2.29 7.12 18.20
N LEU A 216 2.83 6.19 17.39
CA LEU A 216 2.76 4.76 17.68
C LEU A 216 3.49 4.41 18.98
N ILE A 217 4.65 4.99 19.23
CA ILE A 217 5.39 4.81 20.51
C ILE A 217 4.56 5.32 21.70
N ALA A 218 3.91 6.47 21.56
CA ALA A 218 3.03 7.01 22.59
C ALA A 218 1.83 6.07 22.84
N VAL A 219 1.20 5.53 21.78
CA VAL A 219 0.12 4.56 21.87
C VAL A 219 0.57 3.29 22.58
N MET A 220 1.78 2.77 22.30
CA MET A 220 2.36 1.65 23.04
C MET A 220 2.41 1.92 24.54
N GLY A 221 2.85 3.11 24.96
CA GLY A 221 2.85 3.56 26.36
C GLY A 221 1.45 3.62 26.96
N ILE A 222 0.50 4.16 26.22
CA ILE A 222 -0.92 4.24 26.63
C ILE A 222 -1.51 2.84 26.82
N VAL A 223 -1.23 1.90 25.92
CA VAL A 223 -1.70 0.51 26.03
C VAL A 223 -1.14 -0.17 27.28
N ILE A 224 0.17 -0.02 27.56
CA ILE A 224 0.79 -0.56 28.78
C ILE A 224 0.12 0.02 30.03
N ALA A 225 0.01 1.35 30.12
CA ALA A 225 -0.59 2.04 31.23
C ALA A 225 -2.07 1.68 31.45
N GLY A 226 -2.83 1.60 30.33
CA GLY A 226 -4.22 1.20 30.33
C GLY A 226 -4.45 -0.21 30.86
N VAL A 227 -3.68 -1.19 30.35
CA VAL A 227 -3.75 -2.59 30.82
C VAL A 227 -3.29 -2.72 32.29
N ALA A 228 -2.36 -1.86 32.72
CA ALA A 228 -1.91 -1.85 34.12
C ALA A 228 -2.99 -1.35 35.08
N LYS A 229 -3.82 -0.36 34.69
CA LYS A 229 -4.74 0.36 35.58
C LYS A 229 -6.21 -0.02 35.35
N ILE A 230 -6.63 -0.34 34.12
CA ILE A 230 -8.02 -0.41 33.70
C ILE A 230 -8.32 -1.82 33.15
N ARG A 231 -9.17 -2.59 33.88
CA ARG A 231 -9.53 -3.97 33.47
C ARG A 231 -10.10 -4.09 32.04
N PRO A 232 -11.09 -3.28 31.60
CA PRO A 232 -11.63 -3.37 30.23
C PRO A 232 -10.58 -3.15 29.13
N PHE A 233 -9.48 -2.46 29.42
CA PHE A 233 -8.42 -2.19 28.44
C PHE A 233 -7.78 -3.45 27.87
N GLN A 234 -7.89 -4.59 28.56
CA GLN A 234 -7.44 -5.88 28.06
C GLN A 234 -8.16 -6.31 26.77
N LEU A 235 -9.43 -5.90 26.58
CA LEU A 235 -10.19 -6.23 25.38
C LEU A 235 -9.62 -5.55 24.13
N LEU A 236 -9.01 -4.38 24.30
CA LEU A 236 -8.37 -3.66 23.20
C LEU A 236 -7.20 -4.44 22.60
N LEU A 237 -6.55 -5.33 23.39
CA LEU A 237 -5.45 -6.16 22.90
C LEU A 237 -5.90 -7.15 21.80
N ALA A 238 -7.19 -7.51 21.77
CA ALA A 238 -7.76 -8.33 20.70
C ALA A 238 -8.54 -7.47 19.69
N LEU A 239 -9.30 -6.46 20.16
CA LEU A 239 -10.16 -5.66 19.31
C LEU A 239 -9.38 -4.81 18.30
N VAL A 240 -8.29 -4.18 18.73
CA VAL A 240 -7.49 -3.32 17.84
C VAL A 240 -6.89 -4.09 16.67
N PRO A 241 -6.21 -5.25 16.87
CA PRO A 241 -5.78 -6.06 15.74
C PRO A 241 -6.92 -6.57 14.85
N ALA A 242 -8.09 -6.88 15.44
CA ALA A 242 -9.26 -7.34 14.67
C ALA A 242 -9.85 -6.24 13.76
N LEU A 243 -9.58 -4.97 14.04
CA LEU A 243 -10.02 -3.83 13.22
C LEU A 243 -9.05 -3.52 12.05
N LEU A 244 -7.99 -4.31 11.85
CA LEU A 244 -7.03 -4.11 10.76
C LEU A 244 -7.68 -3.96 9.37
N PRO A 245 -8.69 -4.76 8.96
CA PRO A 245 -9.36 -4.58 7.68
C PRO A 245 -10.10 -3.25 7.57
N VAL A 246 -10.72 -2.79 8.67
CA VAL A 246 -11.42 -1.50 8.72
C VAL A 246 -10.42 -0.35 8.60
N PHE A 247 -9.30 -0.44 9.30
CA PHE A 247 -8.20 0.52 9.19
C PHE A 247 -7.69 0.62 7.75
N PHE A 248 -7.48 -0.51 7.08
CA PHE A 248 -7.07 -0.52 5.68
C PHE A 248 -8.07 0.22 4.78
N VAL A 249 -9.37 -0.07 4.88
CA VAL A 249 -10.39 0.57 4.05
C VAL A 249 -10.45 2.08 4.30
N ILE A 250 -10.33 2.52 5.56
CA ILE A 250 -10.33 3.94 5.92
C ILE A 250 -9.11 4.66 5.33
N THR A 251 -7.90 4.10 5.48
CA THR A 251 -6.69 4.72 4.95
C THR A 251 -6.68 4.71 3.43
N TYR A 252 -7.10 3.62 2.80
CA TYR A 252 -7.23 3.53 1.35
C TYR A 252 -8.21 4.58 0.79
N ALA A 253 -9.43 4.67 1.36
CA ALA A 253 -10.40 5.69 0.97
C ALA A 253 -9.89 7.11 1.23
N GLY A 254 -9.18 7.31 2.35
CA GLY A 254 -8.56 8.59 2.68
C GLY A 254 -7.51 9.03 1.66
N TRP A 255 -6.65 8.12 1.21
CA TRP A 255 -5.67 8.42 0.16
C TRP A 255 -6.31 8.69 -1.19
N LEU A 256 -7.32 7.91 -1.59
CA LEU A 256 -8.08 8.18 -2.83
C LEU A 256 -8.73 9.56 -2.79
N TRP A 257 -9.34 9.93 -1.66
CA TRP A 257 -9.93 11.25 -1.47
C TRP A 257 -8.86 12.35 -1.56
N PHE A 258 -7.74 12.18 -0.84
CA PHE A 258 -6.67 13.15 -0.82
C PHE A 258 -6.10 13.38 -2.22
N PHE A 259 -5.72 12.32 -2.93
CA PHE A 259 -5.16 12.45 -4.28
C PHE A 259 -6.17 13.00 -5.29
N GLY A 260 -7.45 12.65 -5.17
CA GLY A 260 -8.50 13.16 -6.04
C GLY A 260 -8.84 14.64 -5.80
N HIS A 261 -8.49 15.19 -4.63
CA HIS A 261 -8.69 16.62 -4.31
C HIS A 261 -7.42 17.46 -4.44
N ASN A 262 -6.27 16.85 -4.63
CA ASN A 262 -4.98 17.53 -4.80
C ASN A 262 -4.35 17.20 -6.16
N MET A 263 -5.16 17.28 -7.21
CA MET A 263 -4.71 17.03 -8.58
C MET A 263 -3.87 18.18 -9.12
N HIS A 264 -2.97 17.86 -10.04
CA HIS A 264 -2.17 18.85 -10.77
C HIS A 264 -3.04 19.61 -11.79
N PRO A 265 -2.84 20.94 -11.98
CA PRO A 265 -3.71 21.78 -12.80
C PRO A 265 -3.68 21.47 -14.30
N TRP A 266 -2.71 20.70 -14.76
CA TRP A 266 -2.58 20.31 -16.16
C TRP A 266 -3.21 18.93 -16.48
N GLY A 267 -3.71 18.19 -15.47
CA GLY A 267 -4.35 16.89 -15.68
C GLY A 267 -5.71 16.99 -16.37
N ALA A 268 -6.15 15.93 -17.01
CA ALA A 268 -7.40 15.89 -17.77
C ALA A 268 -8.66 16.10 -16.92
N PHE A 269 -8.58 15.84 -15.61
CA PHE A 269 -9.71 15.91 -14.66
C PHE A 269 -9.59 17.05 -13.63
N THR A 270 -8.80 18.07 -13.91
CA THR A 270 -8.49 19.14 -12.94
C THR A 270 -9.66 20.07 -12.63
N VAL A 271 -10.72 20.04 -13.42
CA VAL A 271 -11.85 20.98 -13.29
C VAL A 271 -12.72 20.70 -12.07
N LYS A 272 -12.75 19.43 -11.59
CA LYS A 272 -13.54 19.02 -10.41
C LYS A 272 -12.76 17.98 -9.62
N PRO A 273 -12.85 17.99 -8.28
CA PRO A 273 -12.37 16.91 -7.46
C PRO A 273 -12.94 15.57 -7.94
N PHE A 274 -12.08 14.57 -8.02
CA PHE A 274 -12.43 13.22 -8.44
C PHE A 274 -12.05 12.24 -7.34
N MET A 275 -12.97 11.37 -6.98
CA MET A 275 -12.70 10.28 -6.05
C MET A 275 -13.15 8.97 -6.70
N PRO A 276 -12.23 8.04 -6.99
CA PRO A 276 -12.60 6.69 -7.41
C PRO A 276 -13.49 6.02 -6.36
N THR A 277 -14.36 5.14 -6.80
CA THR A 277 -15.13 4.29 -5.88
C THR A 277 -14.19 3.37 -5.11
N VAL A 278 -14.56 3.03 -3.87
CA VAL A 278 -13.77 2.11 -3.03
C VAL A 278 -14.18 0.66 -3.28
N PHE A 279 -15.44 0.42 -3.63
CA PHE A 279 -16.03 -0.91 -3.87
C PHE A 279 -16.82 -0.92 -5.16
N GLY A 280 -16.91 -2.09 -5.78
CA GLY A 280 -17.74 -2.33 -6.95
C GLY A 280 -17.13 -1.76 -8.23
N GLU A 281 -17.93 -1.12 -9.05
CA GLU A 281 -17.50 -0.59 -10.35
C GLU A 281 -17.75 0.92 -10.43
N GLY A 282 -16.81 1.62 -11.04
CA GLY A 282 -16.90 3.05 -11.32
C GLY A 282 -16.48 3.36 -12.76
N LYS A 283 -17.24 4.21 -13.45
CA LYS A 283 -16.85 4.68 -14.78
C LYS A 283 -15.99 5.93 -14.68
N VAL A 284 -14.88 5.92 -15.41
CA VAL A 284 -14.00 7.07 -15.57
C VAL A 284 -13.94 7.40 -17.05
N ALA A 285 -14.29 8.64 -17.40
CA ALA A 285 -14.67 8.99 -18.75
C ALA A 285 -15.81 8.07 -19.27
N GLN A 286 -16.20 8.20 -20.53
CA GLN A 286 -17.37 7.45 -21.04
C GLN A 286 -17.07 5.98 -21.36
N PHE A 287 -15.80 5.58 -21.44
CA PHE A 287 -15.35 4.33 -22.04
C PHE A 287 -14.39 3.51 -21.14
N SER A 288 -14.07 3.98 -19.95
CA SER A 288 -13.21 3.27 -19.01
C SER A 288 -13.98 2.88 -17.76
N THR A 289 -13.76 1.65 -17.28
CA THR A 289 -14.39 1.14 -16.06
C THR A 289 -13.33 0.69 -15.08
N PHE A 290 -13.37 1.22 -13.88
CA PHE A 290 -12.64 0.71 -12.73
C PHE A 290 -13.49 -0.31 -12.00
N SER A 291 -12.89 -1.45 -11.67
CA SER A 291 -13.50 -2.50 -10.87
C SER A 291 -12.67 -2.73 -9.60
N TYR A 292 -13.37 -3.01 -8.51
CA TYR A 292 -12.81 -3.20 -7.16
C TYR A 292 -13.44 -4.45 -6.53
N PRO A 293 -12.87 -5.00 -5.43
CA PRO A 293 -13.45 -6.11 -4.70
C PRO A 293 -14.88 -5.89 -4.26
#